data_5db81726dd891a49c7b77982c59cb90e
#
_entry.id   5db81726dd891a49c7b77982c59cb90e
#
_cell.length_a   1.000
_cell.length_b   1.000
_cell.length_c   1.000
_cell.angle_alpha   90.00
_cell.angle_beta   90.00
_cell.angle_gamma   90.00
#
_symmetry.space_group_name_H-M   'P 1'
#
loop_
_entity.id
_entity.type
_entity.pdbx_description
1 polymer ?
#
loop_
_entity_poly.entity_id
_entity_poly.type
_entity_poly.pdbx_seq_one_letter_code
_entity_poly.pdbx_strand_id
1 'polypeptide(L)'
;MYPLAATTLARAIPQCPAYCARALVELLGSIPEKTNATICGNIIKNVKSVIVPKTNGLKGLEAAIAAGYYAKSLNNGFSVLETLDDSDSLKIREYLKLENIKVMPSNKPYRLYIELEGYDISGNRAKVAIAGEHTNICHKEYNGNIILDKNFEEIQADAKLHQSLNVVDIIEF
;
A
#
# COMPACT_ATOMS: atom_id res chain seq x y z
N MET A 1 -18.93 -15.84 -17.91
CA MET A 1 -17.51 -16.19 -17.93
C MET A 1 -16.55 -15.04 -17.62
N TYR A 2 -17.01 -13.98 -16.93
CA TYR A 2 -16.20 -12.82 -16.56
C TYR A 2 -16.10 -12.50 -15.04
N PRO A 3 -16.44 -13.40 -14.10
CA PRO A 3 -16.34 -13.03 -12.68
C PRO A 3 -14.92 -13.13 -12.12
N LEU A 4 -14.04 -13.96 -12.71
CA LEU A 4 -12.70 -14.23 -12.14
C LEU A 4 -11.73 -13.03 -12.30
N ALA A 5 -11.71 -12.37 -13.44
CA ALA A 5 -10.81 -11.23 -13.67
C ALA A 5 -11.23 -10.01 -12.83
N ALA A 6 -12.51 -9.73 -12.71
CA ALA A 6 -13.04 -8.66 -11.87
C ALA A 6 -12.79 -8.92 -10.38
N THR A 7 -12.91 -10.17 -9.95
CA THR A 7 -12.67 -10.59 -8.55
C THR A 7 -11.17 -10.51 -8.21
N THR A 8 -10.30 -10.85 -9.15
CA THR A 8 -8.85 -10.76 -8.97
C THR A 8 -8.39 -9.31 -8.88
N LEU A 9 -8.90 -8.44 -9.75
CA LEU A 9 -8.59 -7.02 -9.73
C LEU A 9 -9.11 -6.34 -8.45
N ALA A 10 -10.35 -6.65 -8.03
CA ALA A 10 -10.92 -6.12 -6.80
C ALA A 10 -10.15 -6.55 -5.54
N ARG A 11 -9.56 -7.75 -5.54
CA ARG A 11 -8.66 -8.19 -4.46
C ARG A 11 -7.31 -7.52 -4.50
N ALA A 12 -6.83 -7.18 -5.68
CA ALA A 12 -5.53 -6.56 -5.90
C ALA A 12 -5.48 -5.09 -5.43
N ILE A 13 -6.57 -4.35 -5.63
CA ILE A 13 -6.62 -2.89 -5.37
C ILE A 13 -6.29 -2.52 -3.92
N PRO A 14 -6.84 -3.17 -2.87
CA PRO A 14 -6.48 -2.85 -1.48
C PRO A 14 -5.08 -3.31 -1.06
N GLN A 15 -4.47 -4.22 -1.80
CA GLN A 15 -3.14 -4.75 -1.46
C GLN A 15 -2.04 -3.68 -1.58
N CYS A 16 -2.16 -2.76 -2.54
CA CYS A 16 -1.14 -1.74 -2.77
C CYS A 16 -0.97 -0.77 -1.59
N PRO A 17 -2.03 -0.11 -1.06
CA PRO A 17 -1.88 0.70 0.15
C PRO A 17 -1.48 -0.13 1.37
N ALA A 18 -1.95 -1.38 1.50
CA ALA A 18 -1.55 -2.27 2.57
C ALA A 18 -0.05 -2.66 2.48
N TYR A 19 0.46 -2.89 1.29
CA TYR A 19 1.88 -3.17 1.06
C TYR A 19 2.76 -1.97 1.47
N CYS A 20 2.39 -0.77 1.06
CA CYS A 20 3.07 0.46 1.47
C CYS A 20 3.04 0.65 3.00
N ALA A 21 1.89 0.38 3.62
CA ALA A 21 1.70 0.48 5.06
C ALA A 21 2.57 -0.54 5.83
N ARG A 22 2.68 -1.77 5.34
CA ARG A 22 3.57 -2.77 5.94
C ARG A 22 5.04 -2.35 5.85
N ALA A 23 5.46 -1.84 4.68
CA ALA A 23 6.81 -1.31 4.49
C ALA A 23 7.11 -0.14 5.45
N LEU A 24 6.12 0.72 5.71
CA LEU A 24 6.25 1.81 6.68
C LEU A 24 6.47 1.28 8.10
N VAL A 25 5.70 0.28 8.54
CA VAL A 25 5.87 -0.35 9.87
C VAL A 25 7.23 -1.01 10.00
N GLU A 26 7.71 -1.72 8.98
CA GLU A 26 9.04 -2.34 8.99
C GLU A 26 10.17 -1.30 9.10
N LEU A 27 10.00 -0.14 8.46
CA LEU A 27 10.97 0.95 8.52
C LEU A 27 10.91 1.71 9.85
N LEU A 28 9.71 1.99 10.36
CA LEU A 28 9.49 2.71 11.62
C LEU A 28 9.79 1.86 12.85
N GLY A 29 9.59 0.54 12.74
CA GLY A 29 9.77 -0.42 13.84
C GLY A 29 8.55 -0.57 14.77
N SER A 30 7.47 0.15 14.50
CA SER A 30 6.22 0.12 15.27
C SER A 30 5.03 0.55 14.41
N ILE A 31 3.83 0.27 14.88
CA ILE A 31 2.61 0.82 14.26
C ILE A 31 2.57 2.32 14.50
N PRO A 32 2.35 3.16 13.46
CA PRO A 32 2.33 4.60 13.62
C PRO A 32 1.18 5.07 14.51
N GLU A 33 1.44 6.05 15.36
CA GLU A 33 0.41 6.80 16.11
C GLU A 33 -0.40 7.71 15.18
N LYS A 34 0.25 8.23 14.12
CA LYS A 34 -0.35 9.13 13.14
C LYS A 34 0.23 8.86 11.77
N THR A 35 -0.60 8.92 10.75
CA THR A 35 -0.18 8.75 9.36
C THR A 35 -0.78 9.81 8.46
N ASN A 36 0.07 10.43 7.63
CA ASN A 36 -0.35 11.23 6.49
C ASN A 36 -0.17 10.38 5.22
N ALA A 37 -1.24 10.20 4.47
CA ALA A 37 -1.26 9.42 3.24
C ALA A 37 -1.49 10.35 2.05
N THR A 38 -0.54 10.41 1.12
CA THR A 38 -0.66 11.16 -0.14
C THR A 38 -0.81 10.17 -1.28
N ILE A 39 -1.98 10.12 -1.92
CA ILE A 39 -2.38 9.04 -2.80
C ILE A 39 -2.94 9.59 -4.12
N CYS A 40 -2.60 8.98 -5.26
CA CYS A 40 -3.14 9.38 -6.56
C CYS A 40 -4.66 9.15 -6.65
N GLY A 41 -5.34 10.01 -7.42
CA GLY A 41 -6.79 10.00 -7.55
C GLY A 41 -7.37 8.67 -8.04
N ASN A 42 -6.65 7.93 -8.88
CA ASN A 42 -7.10 6.61 -9.36
C ASN A 42 -7.25 5.60 -8.22
N ILE A 43 -6.29 5.54 -7.30
CA ILE A 43 -6.36 4.65 -6.14
C ILE A 43 -7.46 5.11 -5.19
N ILE A 44 -7.56 6.41 -4.91
CA ILE A 44 -8.63 6.94 -4.06
C ILE A 44 -10.01 6.52 -4.57
N LYS A 45 -10.28 6.69 -5.86
CA LYS A 45 -11.55 6.30 -6.47
C LYS A 45 -11.81 4.80 -6.38
N ASN A 46 -10.79 3.99 -6.67
CA ASN A 46 -10.95 2.55 -6.81
C ASN A 46 -11.03 1.83 -5.46
N VAL A 47 -10.39 2.33 -4.41
CA VAL A 47 -10.38 1.67 -3.08
C VAL A 47 -11.57 2.09 -2.21
N LYS A 48 -12.16 3.25 -2.44
CA LYS A 48 -13.19 3.86 -1.58
C LYS A 48 -14.33 2.90 -1.18
N SER A 49 -14.77 2.03 -2.08
CA SER A 49 -15.91 1.13 -1.86
C SER A 49 -15.53 -0.34 -1.81
N VAL A 50 -14.24 -0.66 -1.91
CA VAL A 50 -13.77 -2.04 -1.95
C VAL A 50 -13.60 -2.59 -0.54
N ILE A 51 -14.10 -3.81 -0.32
CA ILE A 51 -13.88 -4.54 0.92
C ILE A 51 -12.42 -4.99 1.00
N VAL A 52 -11.78 -4.66 2.10
CA VAL A 52 -10.42 -5.09 2.39
C VAL A 52 -10.43 -6.56 2.83
N PRO A 53 -9.70 -7.46 2.16
CA PRO A 53 -9.65 -8.86 2.53
C PRO A 53 -9.23 -9.09 3.98
N LYS A 54 -9.78 -10.12 4.62
CA LYS A 54 -9.43 -10.53 6.00
C LYS A 54 -9.78 -9.52 7.10
N THR A 55 -10.66 -8.55 6.83
CA THR A 55 -11.02 -7.51 7.79
C THR A 55 -12.47 -7.57 8.29
N ASN A 56 -13.21 -8.65 7.94
CA ASN A 56 -14.64 -8.77 8.25
C ASN A 56 -15.49 -7.60 7.72
N GLY A 57 -15.25 -7.21 6.47
CA GLY A 57 -16.09 -6.26 5.75
C GLY A 57 -15.71 -4.79 5.86
N LEU A 58 -14.53 -4.47 6.39
CA LEU A 58 -14.03 -3.09 6.37
C LEU A 58 -13.73 -2.63 4.93
N LYS A 59 -14.00 -1.36 4.65
CA LYS A 59 -13.86 -0.75 3.31
C LYS A 59 -13.01 0.51 3.37
N GLY A 60 -12.42 0.85 2.23
CA GLY A 60 -11.77 2.13 2.01
C GLY A 60 -10.27 2.13 2.26
N LEU A 61 -9.66 3.28 2.01
CA LEU A 61 -8.21 3.47 2.08
C LEU A 61 -7.66 3.34 3.49
N GLU A 62 -8.31 3.96 4.45
CA GLU A 62 -7.89 3.93 5.85
C GLU A 62 -7.91 2.48 6.37
N ALA A 63 -8.93 1.71 5.98
CA ALA A 63 -9.01 0.28 6.33
C ALA A 63 -7.90 -0.54 5.67
N ALA A 64 -7.57 -0.28 4.41
CA ALA A 64 -6.48 -0.96 3.71
C ALA A 64 -5.11 -0.62 4.31
N ILE A 65 -4.87 0.64 4.65
CA ILE A 65 -3.64 1.09 5.30
C ILE A 65 -3.51 0.45 6.69
N ALA A 66 -4.55 0.53 7.51
CA ALA A 66 -4.56 -0.06 8.85
C ALA A 66 -4.38 -1.59 8.79
N ALA A 67 -5.00 -2.28 7.83
CA ALA A 67 -4.78 -3.70 7.61
C ALA A 67 -3.31 -4.02 7.29
N GLY A 68 -2.66 -3.18 6.50
CA GLY A 68 -1.23 -3.30 6.21
C GLY A 68 -0.34 -3.18 7.46
N TYR A 69 -0.72 -2.37 8.45
CA TYR A 69 0.04 -2.26 9.70
C TYR A 69 0.08 -3.55 10.49
N TYR A 70 -1.00 -4.32 10.45
CA TYR A 70 -1.11 -5.60 11.16
C TYR A 70 -0.69 -6.81 10.31
N ALA A 71 -0.44 -6.62 9.01
CA ALA A 71 0.14 -7.65 8.16
C ALA A 71 1.52 -8.08 8.67
N LYS A 72 1.89 -9.36 8.47
CA LYS A 72 3.06 -9.93 9.14
C LYS A 72 4.35 -9.78 8.36
N SER A 73 4.27 -9.72 7.03
CA SER A 73 5.48 -9.71 6.18
C SER A 73 5.21 -9.14 4.80
N LEU A 74 6.23 -8.51 4.21
CA LEU A 74 6.28 -8.14 2.79
C LEU A 74 6.65 -9.31 1.87
N ASN A 75 7.09 -10.46 2.42
CA ASN A 75 7.58 -11.58 1.64
C ASN A 75 6.53 -12.19 0.71
N ASN A 76 5.24 -12.00 1.00
CA ASN A 76 4.14 -12.40 0.13
C ASN A 76 3.89 -11.41 -1.02
N GLY A 77 4.72 -10.38 -1.17
CA GLY A 77 4.61 -9.37 -2.21
C GLY A 77 3.20 -8.76 -2.27
N PHE A 78 2.54 -8.91 -3.41
CA PHE A 78 1.22 -8.36 -3.66
C PHE A 78 0.08 -8.99 -2.83
N SER A 79 0.35 -10.09 -2.11
CA SER A 79 -0.62 -10.77 -1.24
C SER A 79 -0.39 -10.50 0.25
N VAL A 80 0.08 -9.32 0.60
CA VAL A 80 0.42 -8.92 1.98
C VAL A 80 -0.74 -9.12 2.96
N LEU A 81 -1.98 -8.88 2.54
CA LEU A 81 -3.18 -9.04 3.39
C LEU A 81 -3.54 -10.50 3.70
N GLU A 82 -3.05 -11.46 2.91
CA GLU A 82 -3.23 -12.89 3.21
C GLU A 82 -2.51 -13.33 4.48
N THR A 83 -1.59 -12.52 4.99
CA THR A 83 -0.86 -12.78 6.25
C THR A 83 -1.66 -12.43 7.51
N LEU A 84 -2.83 -11.79 7.37
CA LEU A 84 -3.70 -11.43 8.49
C LEU A 84 -4.43 -12.64 9.07
N ASP A 85 -4.60 -12.63 10.40
CA ASP A 85 -5.43 -13.57 11.14
C ASP A 85 -6.82 -12.99 11.45
N ASP A 86 -7.75 -13.82 11.89
CA ASP A 86 -9.08 -13.39 12.34
C ASP A 86 -9.01 -12.42 13.54
N SER A 87 -8.02 -12.58 14.42
CA SER A 87 -7.80 -11.68 15.57
C SER A 87 -7.35 -10.28 15.16
N ASP A 88 -6.72 -10.13 14.01
CA ASP A 88 -6.21 -8.84 13.53
C ASP A 88 -7.35 -7.91 13.11
N SER A 89 -8.50 -8.45 12.69
CA SER A 89 -9.65 -7.64 12.29
C SER A 89 -10.18 -6.75 13.42
N LEU A 90 -10.14 -7.24 14.66
CA LEU A 90 -10.53 -6.45 15.85
C LEU A 90 -9.52 -5.33 16.11
N LYS A 91 -8.24 -5.62 16.05
CA LYS A 91 -7.16 -4.63 16.24
C LYS A 91 -7.24 -3.52 15.18
N ILE A 92 -7.50 -3.90 13.92
CA ILE A 92 -7.67 -2.94 12.83
C ILE A 92 -8.87 -2.03 13.11
N ARG A 93 -10.01 -2.58 13.55
CA ARG A 93 -11.19 -1.78 13.92
C ARG A 93 -10.91 -0.81 15.05
N GLU A 94 -10.23 -1.25 16.11
CA GLU A 94 -9.87 -0.39 17.24
C GLU A 94 -8.91 0.73 16.81
N TYR A 95 -7.93 0.42 15.97
CA TYR A 95 -7.02 1.43 15.41
C TYR A 95 -7.76 2.49 14.59
N LEU A 96 -8.71 2.07 13.75
CA LEU A 96 -9.48 2.99 12.90
C LEU A 96 -10.38 3.95 13.71
N LYS A 97 -10.80 3.58 14.93
CA LYS A 97 -11.56 4.48 15.82
C LYS A 97 -10.75 5.70 16.25
N LEU A 98 -9.44 5.64 16.19
CA LEU A 98 -8.55 6.75 16.56
C LEU A 98 -8.51 7.85 15.50
N GLU A 99 -9.00 7.59 14.28
CA GLU A 99 -9.03 8.52 13.14
C GLU A 99 -7.66 9.16 12.82
N ASN A 100 -6.60 8.38 13.01
CA ASN A 100 -5.20 8.85 12.92
C ASN A 100 -4.60 8.80 11.51
N ILE A 101 -5.36 8.33 10.53
CA ILE A 101 -4.93 8.27 9.12
C ILE A 101 -5.60 9.41 8.36
N LYS A 102 -4.80 10.34 7.84
CA LYS A 102 -5.27 11.44 7.02
C LYS A 102 -4.89 11.20 5.56
N VAL A 103 -5.88 11.10 4.68
CA VAL A 103 -5.70 10.88 3.25
C VAL A 103 -5.81 12.20 2.49
N MET A 104 -4.83 12.46 1.61
CA MET A 104 -4.78 13.62 0.74
C MET A 104 -4.49 13.21 -0.72
N PRO A 105 -5.04 13.91 -1.71
CA PRO A 105 -4.73 13.63 -3.11
C PRO A 105 -3.29 14.03 -3.45
N SER A 106 -2.63 13.24 -4.29
CA SER A 106 -1.29 13.49 -4.80
C SER A 106 -1.33 14.31 -6.10
N ASN A 107 -0.40 15.25 -6.23
CA ASN A 107 -0.15 16.01 -7.47
C ASN A 107 1.02 15.44 -8.29
N LYS A 108 1.56 14.28 -7.90
CA LYS A 108 2.65 13.63 -8.63
C LYS A 108 2.18 13.13 -10.00
N PRO A 109 3.04 13.14 -11.04
CA PRO A 109 2.66 12.78 -12.41
C PRO A 109 2.57 11.28 -12.67
N TYR A 110 2.43 10.45 -11.64
CA TYR A 110 2.34 9.00 -11.76
C TYR A 110 0.90 8.53 -11.82
N ARG A 111 0.61 7.54 -12.64
CA ARG A 111 -0.70 6.89 -12.70
C ARG A 111 -1.01 6.10 -11.42
N LEU A 112 0.04 5.58 -10.79
CA LEU A 112 -0.01 4.93 -9.49
C LEU A 112 1.01 5.60 -8.58
N TYR A 113 0.54 6.15 -7.48
CA TYR A 113 1.38 6.77 -6.45
C TYR A 113 0.72 6.66 -5.09
N ILE A 114 1.47 6.15 -4.13
CA ILE A 114 1.10 6.11 -2.71
C ILE A 114 2.33 6.52 -1.91
N GLU A 115 2.18 7.52 -1.06
CA GLU A 115 3.18 7.91 -0.08
C GLU A 115 2.54 7.89 1.30
N LEU A 116 3.15 7.18 2.23
CA LEU A 116 2.75 7.14 3.63
C LEU A 116 3.88 7.71 4.49
N GLU A 117 3.55 8.70 5.29
CA GLU A 117 4.43 9.28 6.30
C GLU A 117 3.83 8.99 7.67
N GLY A 118 4.54 8.21 8.48
CA GLY A 118 4.11 7.77 9.79
C GLY A 118 4.99 8.31 10.91
N TYR A 119 4.37 8.54 12.05
CA TYR A 119 5.03 9.01 13.28
C TYR A 119 4.74 8.05 14.42
N ASP A 120 5.77 7.63 15.15
CA ASP A 120 5.59 6.81 16.34
C ASP A 120 5.38 7.66 17.60
N ILE A 121 5.11 6.98 18.71
CA ILE A 121 4.88 7.63 20.02
C ILE A 121 6.13 8.39 20.53
N SER A 122 7.31 8.01 20.06
CA SER A 122 8.58 8.66 20.45
C SER A 122 8.94 9.85 19.56
N GLY A 123 8.10 10.16 18.55
CA GLY A 123 8.34 11.23 17.60
C GLY A 123 9.24 10.86 16.41
N ASN A 124 9.62 9.59 16.26
CA ASN A 124 10.32 9.15 15.06
C ASN A 124 9.38 9.23 13.85
N ARG A 125 9.95 9.55 12.71
CA ARG A 125 9.24 9.70 11.44
C ARG A 125 9.80 8.75 10.41
N ALA A 126 8.93 8.03 9.74
CA ALA A 126 9.30 7.26 8.57
C ALA A 126 8.40 7.63 7.39
N LYS A 127 8.94 7.58 6.18
CA LYS A 127 8.23 7.81 4.94
C LYS A 127 8.55 6.70 3.96
N VAL A 128 7.51 6.17 3.31
CA VAL A 128 7.62 5.17 2.25
C VAL A 128 6.72 5.60 1.09
N ALA A 129 7.23 5.52 -0.13
CA ALA A 129 6.41 5.74 -1.33
C ALA A 129 6.54 4.61 -2.32
N ILE A 130 5.43 4.34 -3.01
CA ILE A 130 5.30 3.41 -4.13
C ILE A 130 4.89 4.21 -5.35
N ALA A 131 5.52 3.97 -6.50
CA ALA A 131 5.16 4.61 -7.75
C ALA A 131 5.35 3.69 -8.96
N GLY A 132 4.48 3.85 -9.96
CA GLY A 132 4.54 3.14 -11.23
C GLY A 132 3.95 1.74 -11.17
N GLU A 133 4.41 0.90 -10.26
CA GLU A 133 3.97 -0.47 -10.01
C GLU A 133 3.51 -0.67 -8.57
N HIS A 134 2.62 -1.65 -8.33
CA HIS A 134 1.94 -1.86 -7.05
C HIS A 134 2.86 -2.22 -5.87
N THR A 135 4.04 -2.76 -6.14
CA THR A 135 5.02 -3.14 -5.12
C THR A 135 6.37 -2.46 -5.31
N ASN A 136 6.45 -1.51 -6.25
CA ASN A 136 7.69 -0.78 -6.52
C ASN A 136 7.88 0.35 -5.51
N ILE A 137 8.59 0.05 -4.42
CA ILE A 137 8.99 1.06 -3.45
C ILE A 137 10.03 1.97 -4.10
N CYS A 138 9.72 3.24 -4.26
CA CYS A 138 10.57 4.22 -4.91
C CYS A 138 11.23 5.20 -3.93
N HIS A 139 10.72 5.30 -2.70
CA HIS A 139 11.27 6.19 -1.68
C HIS A 139 11.17 5.57 -0.29
N LYS A 140 12.24 5.69 0.49
CA LYS A 140 12.29 5.37 1.92
C LYS A 140 13.10 6.43 2.65
N GLU A 141 12.55 6.97 3.72
CA GLU A 141 13.19 7.96 4.58
C GLU A 141 12.91 7.66 6.05
N TYR A 142 13.91 7.80 6.91
CA TYR A 142 13.77 7.64 8.36
C TYR A 142 14.44 8.82 9.07
N ASN A 143 13.68 9.57 9.86
CA ASN A 143 14.12 10.75 10.61
C ASN A 143 14.93 11.76 9.76
N GLY A 144 14.50 11.97 8.51
CA GLY A 144 15.15 12.86 7.56
C GLY A 144 16.32 12.24 6.77
N ASN A 145 16.71 11.02 7.08
CA ASN A 145 17.74 10.30 6.34
C ASN A 145 17.11 9.50 5.19
N ILE A 146 17.46 9.83 3.97
CA ILE A 146 16.99 9.12 2.77
C ILE A 146 17.75 7.80 2.66
N ILE A 147 17.00 6.69 2.63
CA ILE A 147 17.53 5.33 2.51
C ILE A 147 17.42 4.83 1.07
N LEU A 148 16.35 5.21 0.39
CA LEU A 148 16.07 4.88 -1.01
C LEU A 148 15.39 6.06 -1.68
N ASP A 149 15.84 6.42 -2.88
CA ASP A 149 15.19 7.44 -3.69
C ASP A 149 15.42 7.16 -5.17
N LYS A 150 14.41 6.61 -5.84
CA LYS A 150 14.43 6.35 -7.28
C LYS A 150 13.95 7.57 -8.05
N ASN A 151 14.63 7.91 -9.12
CA ASN A 151 14.21 9.00 -10.02
C ASN A 151 13.06 8.57 -10.95
N PHE A 152 12.50 9.53 -11.67
CA PHE A 152 11.35 9.30 -12.56
C PHE A 152 11.67 8.28 -13.67
N GLU A 153 12.88 8.32 -14.24
CA GLU A 153 13.29 7.40 -15.31
C GLU A 153 13.41 5.95 -14.81
N GLU A 154 13.97 5.75 -13.62
CA GLU A 154 14.04 4.43 -12.97
C GLU A 154 12.66 3.86 -12.71
N ILE A 155 11.73 4.68 -12.21
CA ILE A 155 10.34 4.26 -11.96
C ILE A 155 9.64 3.86 -13.26
N GLN A 156 9.84 4.62 -14.34
CA GLN A 156 9.26 4.31 -15.65
C GLN A 156 9.90 3.07 -16.31
N ALA A 157 11.19 2.86 -16.11
CA ALA A 157 11.88 1.67 -16.60
C ALA A 157 11.38 0.40 -15.91
N ASP A 158 11.22 0.43 -14.59
CA ASP A 158 10.66 -0.69 -13.81
C ASP A 158 9.24 -1.04 -14.29
N ALA A 159 8.38 -0.04 -14.49
CA ALA A 159 7.02 -0.24 -14.98
C ALA A 159 6.96 -0.87 -16.38
N LYS A 160 7.83 -0.45 -17.30
CA LYS A 160 7.92 -1.02 -18.65
C LYS A 160 8.44 -2.45 -18.65
N LEU A 161 9.41 -2.75 -17.79
CA LEU A 161 9.97 -4.11 -17.67
C LEU A 161 8.90 -5.11 -17.22
N HIS A 162 8.10 -4.76 -16.21
CA HIS A 162 7.00 -5.61 -15.73
C HIS A 162 5.91 -5.81 -16.78
N GLN A 163 5.58 -4.78 -17.57
CA GLN A 163 4.62 -4.90 -18.67
C GLN A 163 5.13 -5.84 -19.79
N SER A 164 6.41 -5.78 -20.12
CA SER A 164 7.00 -6.67 -21.13
C SER A 164 7.05 -8.13 -20.68
N LEU A 165 7.32 -8.41 -19.43
CA LEU A 165 7.29 -9.75 -18.86
C LEU A 165 5.88 -10.35 -18.88
N ASN A 166 4.86 -9.57 -18.55
CA ASN A 166 3.47 -10.02 -18.61
C ASN A 166 2.99 -10.34 -20.05
N VAL A 167 3.51 -9.65 -21.06
CA VAL A 167 3.19 -9.91 -22.47
C VAL A 167 3.87 -11.18 -22.98
N VAL A 168 5.08 -11.46 -22.55
CA VAL A 168 5.81 -12.70 -22.92
C VAL A 168 5.11 -13.93 -22.34
N ASP A 169 4.65 -13.87 -21.10
CA ASP A 169 3.89 -14.97 -20.46
C ASP A 169 2.56 -15.28 -21.17
N ILE A 170 1.98 -14.31 -21.90
CA ILE A 170 0.74 -14.51 -22.67
C ILE A 170 1.00 -15.14 -24.04
N ILE A 171 2.20 -15.01 -24.61
CA ILE A 171 2.55 -15.50 -25.96
C ILE A 171 3.03 -16.96 -25.94
N GLU A 172 3.48 -17.50 -24.80
CA GLU A 172 3.93 -18.91 -24.66
C GLU A 172 2.79 -19.92 -24.40
N PHE A 173 1.56 -19.47 -24.46
CA PHE A 173 0.37 -20.31 -24.42
C PHE A 173 -0.46 -20.18 -25.70
#